data_83e9e5f4146819477087f429b93c5915
#
_entry.id   83e9e5f4146819477087f429b93c5915
#
_cell.length_a   1.000
_cell.length_b   1.000
_cell.length_c   1.000
_cell.angle_alpha   90.00
_cell.angle_beta   90.00
_cell.angle_gamma   90.00
#
_symmetry.space_group_name_H-M   'P 1'
#
loop_
_entity.id
_entity.type
_entity.pdbx_description
1 polymer ?
#
loop_
_entity_poly.entity_id
_entity_poly.type
_entity_poly.pdbx_seq_one_letter_code
_entity_poly.pdbx_strand_id
1 'polypeptide(L)'
;MSQGRFVDSDRALKQACREMRACNALGFDTEFVRTRTYYSILGLIQISAADTFFLIDPIAIEDLSPLARIFENGDIQKIFYSCSEDLEVLYQRCNVIPTPIFDCQIAAAFVGHQFAGGYQGLVAAMMEVQLSKHSTRTDWTKRPLSEEQLEYAVEDVEYLIPLCNMLTEKLRKKRRLKWVEDLCGELTDSARLTPDPSQFYKRLKQSPSLPIRELAMLQRLCAWRENEAMQRDWPRNFVVSDAVLVSMCRLQPSSKAQLSRISGLHPVEVRRNSKCILDIISDCQALPVRELPESMRHRRSTPAFTANLRRLRDEVNLQAEALDIPTDLIAPRRALEDLLASAVKTGEPTLPCELSGWRLDVVGKRLLELTTEIAQARARSKKSEVSSEK
;
A
#
# COMPACT_ATOMS: atom_id res chain seq x y z
N MET A 1 -26.46 22.23 6.90
CA MET A 1 -25.70 21.03 6.52
C MET A 1 -26.10 20.65 5.11
N SER A 2 -25.15 20.35 4.26
CA SER A 2 -25.40 19.93 2.89
C SER A 2 -26.07 18.57 2.89
N GLN A 3 -27.17 18.41 2.15
CA GLN A 3 -27.91 17.16 2.13
C GLN A 3 -27.40 16.25 1.00
N GLY A 4 -26.97 15.03 1.35
CA GLY A 4 -26.56 14.01 0.38
C GLY A 4 -27.78 13.41 -0.35
N ARG A 5 -27.64 13.24 -1.68
CA ARG A 5 -28.62 12.53 -2.50
C ARG A 5 -28.31 11.04 -2.48
N PHE A 6 -29.15 10.27 -1.80
CA PHE A 6 -29.01 8.81 -1.74
C PHE A 6 -29.39 8.17 -3.07
N VAL A 7 -28.56 7.25 -3.56
CA VAL A 7 -28.66 6.60 -4.88
C VAL A 7 -28.63 5.09 -4.66
N ASP A 8 -29.79 4.44 -4.74
CA ASP A 8 -30.02 3.04 -4.41
C ASP A 8 -30.61 2.19 -5.56
N SER A 9 -30.58 2.73 -6.77
CA SER A 9 -31.10 2.01 -7.94
C SER A 9 -30.32 2.33 -9.20
N ASP A 10 -30.29 1.38 -10.15
CA ASP A 10 -29.61 1.54 -11.44
C ASP A 10 -30.10 2.77 -12.22
N ARG A 11 -31.38 3.09 -12.12
CA ARG A 11 -31.97 4.28 -12.76
C ARG A 11 -31.41 5.57 -12.14
N ALA A 12 -31.37 5.63 -10.81
CA ALA A 12 -30.83 6.79 -10.08
C ALA A 12 -29.33 6.94 -10.34
N LEU A 13 -28.56 5.82 -10.38
CA LEU A 13 -27.14 5.84 -10.70
C LEU A 13 -26.89 6.38 -12.12
N LYS A 14 -27.63 5.93 -13.11
CA LYS A 14 -27.51 6.44 -14.49
C LYS A 14 -27.77 7.93 -14.57
N GLN A 15 -28.72 8.45 -13.80
CA GLN A 15 -29.00 9.89 -13.73
C GLN A 15 -27.85 10.63 -13.05
N ALA A 16 -27.39 10.18 -11.89
CA ALA A 16 -26.25 10.76 -11.17
C ALA A 16 -24.99 10.81 -12.04
N CYS A 17 -24.67 9.73 -12.76
CA CYS A 17 -23.51 9.68 -13.66
C CYS A 17 -23.63 10.66 -14.85
N ARG A 18 -24.84 11.01 -15.32
CA ARG A 18 -24.99 12.07 -16.34
C ARG A 18 -24.61 13.43 -15.80
N GLU A 19 -24.98 13.73 -14.55
CA GLU A 19 -24.65 14.98 -13.89
C GLU A 19 -23.13 15.06 -13.60
N MET A 20 -22.52 13.98 -13.11
CA MET A 20 -21.09 13.89 -12.86
C MET A 20 -20.23 14.13 -14.11
N ARG A 21 -20.70 13.69 -15.29
CA ARG A 21 -19.98 13.88 -16.57
C ARG A 21 -19.83 15.34 -16.99
N ALA A 22 -20.63 16.23 -16.44
CA ALA A 22 -20.51 17.66 -16.69
C ALA A 22 -19.44 18.34 -15.82
N CYS A 23 -18.84 17.62 -14.86
CA CYS A 23 -17.84 18.13 -13.96
C CYS A 23 -16.43 17.82 -14.45
N ASN A 24 -15.48 18.71 -14.22
CA ASN A 24 -14.04 18.47 -14.51
C ASN A 24 -13.32 17.78 -13.35
N ALA A 25 -13.92 17.77 -12.16
CA ALA A 25 -13.38 17.17 -10.95
C ALA A 25 -14.51 16.64 -10.07
N LEU A 26 -14.25 15.51 -9.41
CA LEU A 26 -15.14 14.87 -8.46
C LEU A 26 -14.34 14.47 -7.23
N GLY A 27 -14.88 14.74 -6.02
CA GLY A 27 -14.32 14.22 -4.78
C GLY A 27 -14.90 12.86 -4.47
N PHE A 28 -14.09 11.91 -3.99
CA PHE A 28 -14.48 10.53 -3.70
C PHE A 28 -14.00 10.09 -2.33
N ASP A 29 -14.84 9.30 -1.68
CA ASP A 29 -14.49 8.51 -0.52
C ASP A 29 -15.28 7.20 -0.54
N THR A 30 -14.86 6.19 0.26
CA THR A 30 -15.59 4.93 0.36
C THR A 30 -15.67 4.43 1.80
N GLU A 31 -16.82 3.83 2.12
CA GLU A 31 -16.99 3.10 3.36
C GLU A 31 -17.13 1.60 3.09
N PHE A 32 -16.38 0.81 3.84
CA PHE A 32 -16.33 -0.65 3.64
C PHE A 32 -16.11 -1.41 4.95
N VAL A 33 -16.44 -2.70 4.94
CA VAL A 33 -16.24 -3.61 6.07
C VAL A 33 -15.29 -4.73 5.70
N ARG A 34 -14.22 -4.91 6.50
CA ARG A 34 -13.23 -6.00 6.35
C ARG A 34 -13.08 -6.76 7.69
N THR A 35 -14.05 -7.60 8.03
CA THR A 35 -14.02 -8.33 9.31
C THR A 35 -14.00 -9.85 9.16
N ARG A 36 -14.79 -10.41 8.26
CA ARG A 36 -14.98 -11.87 8.10
C ARG A 36 -14.72 -12.37 6.68
N THR A 37 -14.29 -11.50 5.79
CA THR A 37 -14.02 -11.78 4.38
C THR A 37 -12.56 -11.49 4.06
N TYR A 38 -12.04 -12.08 2.99
CA TYR A 38 -10.74 -11.73 2.41
C TYR A 38 -10.83 -10.37 1.72
N TYR A 39 -11.88 -10.20 0.92
CA TYR A 39 -12.18 -8.94 0.24
C TYR A 39 -12.99 -8.01 1.13
N SER A 40 -12.75 -6.72 1.01
CA SER A 40 -13.58 -5.72 1.67
C SER A 40 -14.97 -5.69 1.05
N ILE A 41 -15.99 -5.60 1.88
CA ILE A 41 -17.38 -5.42 1.43
C ILE A 41 -17.63 -3.92 1.34
N LEU A 42 -17.76 -3.40 0.13
CA LEU A 42 -18.05 -2.00 -0.12
C LEU A 42 -19.47 -1.67 0.37
N GLY A 43 -19.59 -0.75 1.30
CA GLY A 43 -20.84 -0.36 1.95
C GLY A 43 -21.45 0.92 1.38
N LEU A 44 -20.61 1.91 1.02
CA LEU A 44 -21.06 3.18 0.45
C LEU A 44 -19.96 3.76 -0.43
N ILE A 45 -20.36 4.50 -1.48
CA ILE A 45 -19.45 5.35 -2.26
C ILE A 45 -19.98 6.78 -2.15
N GLN A 46 -19.16 7.67 -1.61
CA GLN A 46 -19.45 9.09 -1.51
C GLN A 46 -18.82 9.83 -2.68
N ILE A 47 -19.58 10.74 -3.28
CA ILE A 47 -19.06 11.56 -4.39
C ILE A 47 -19.53 12.98 -4.22
N SER A 48 -18.60 13.95 -4.20
CA SER A 48 -18.91 15.35 -4.39
C SER A 48 -18.73 15.77 -5.86
N ALA A 49 -19.73 16.44 -6.39
CA ALA A 49 -19.78 16.96 -7.77
C ALA A 49 -20.28 18.41 -7.72
N ALA A 50 -19.40 19.37 -7.77
CA ALA A 50 -19.68 20.78 -7.45
C ALA A 50 -20.43 20.89 -6.10
N ASP A 51 -21.65 21.40 -6.09
CA ASP A 51 -22.47 21.59 -4.88
C ASP A 51 -23.42 20.42 -4.59
N THR A 52 -23.28 19.29 -5.30
CA THR A 52 -24.12 18.12 -5.13
C THR A 52 -23.31 16.96 -4.55
N PHE A 53 -23.89 16.30 -3.54
CA PHE A 53 -23.29 15.13 -2.89
C PHE A 53 -24.11 13.89 -3.20
N PHE A 54 -23.46 12.87 -3.74
CA PHE A 54 -24.08 11.58 -4.08
C PHE A 54 -23.61 10.53 -3.09
N LEU A 55 -24.55 9.83 -2.47
CA LEU A 55 -24.32 8.70 -1.58
C LEU A 55 -24.82 7.45 -2.30
N ILE A 56 -23.91 6.73 -2.96
CA ILE A 56 -24.23 5.60 -3.82
C ILE A 56 -24.20 4.32 -2.99
N ASP A 57 -25.30 3.57 -3.01
CA ASP A 57 -25.44 2.29 -2.33
C ASP A 57 -25.04 1.11 -3.24
N PRO A 58 -23.79 0.59 -3.12
CA PRO A 58 -23.33 -0.51 -3.96
C PRO A 58 -23.93 -1.87 -3.57
N ILE A 59 -24.68 -1.93 -2.46
CA ILE A 59 -25.39 -3.15 -2.02
C ILE A 59 -26.73 -3.26 -2.72
N ALA A 60 -27.42 -2.13 -2.92
CA ALA A 60 -28.72 -2.09 -3.61
C ALA A 60 -28.58 -2.05 -5.14
N ILE A 61 -27.44 -1.55 -5.66
CA ILE A 61 -27.18 -1.40 -7.10
C ILE A 61 -26.36 -2.60 -7.61
N GLU A 62 -26.90 -3.33 -8.57
CA GLU A 62 -26.23 -4.49 -9.17
C GLU A 62 -25.20 -4.06 -10.22
N ASP A 63 -25.56 -3.11 -11.12
CA ASP A 63 -24.73 -2.65 -12.22
C ASP A 63 -24.05 -1.31 -11.93
N LEU A 64 -22.79 -1.36 -11.48
CA LEU A 64 -21.94 -0.17 -11.29
C LEU A 64 -21.19 0.26 -12.57
N SER A 65 -21.45 -0.35 -13.73
CA SER A 65 -20.77 0.00 -14.98
C SER A 65 -20.93 1.48 -15.41
N PRO A 66 -22.05 2.18 -15.11
CA PRO A 66 -22.14 3.62 -15.37
C PRO A 66 -21.13 4.44 -14.58
N LEU A 67 -20.82 4.04 -13.33
CA LEU A 67 -19.81 4.67 -12.47
C LEU A 67 -18.40 4.29 -12.91
N ALA A 68 -18.17 3.04 -13.31
CA ALA A 68 -16.89 2.61 -13.87
C ALA A 68 -16.46 3.49 -15.05
N ARG A 69 -17.39 3.88 -15.91
CA ARG A 69 -17.12 4.82 -17.01
C ARG A 69 -16.76 6.25 -16.55
N ILE A 70 -17.19 6.67 -15.35
CA ILE A 70 -16.72 7.92 -14.74
C ILE A 70 -15.28 7.74 -14.25
N PHE A 71 -14.95 6.60 -13.66
CA PHE A 71 -13.59 6.29 -13.21
C PHE A 71 -12.56 6.30 -14.35
N GLU A 72 -12.94 5.78 -15.52
CA GLU A 72 -12.07 5.72 -16.72
C GLU A 72 -11.98 7.04 -17.47
N ASN A 73 -12.86 8.01 -17.21
CA ASN A 73 -12.88 9.25 -17.96
C ASN A 73 -11.68 10.13 -17.60
N GLY A 74 -10.71 10.24 -18.51
CA GLY A 74 -9.49 11.01 -18.33
C GLY A 74 -9.70 12.55 -18.21
N ASP A 75 -10.85 13.06 -18.62
CA ASP A 75 -11.18 14.49 -18.53
C ASP A 75 -11.69 14.89 -17.13
N ILE A 76 -12.02 13.92 -16.29
CA ILE A 76 -12.52 14.15 -14.94
C ILE A 76 -11.43 13.77 -13.93
N GLN A 77 -10.96 14.71 -13.14
CA GLN A 77 -10.05 14.43 -12.03
C GLN A 77 -10.80 13.80 -10.85
N LYS A 78 -10.31 12.67 -10.33
CA LYS A 78 -10.85 12.01 -9.14
C LYS A 78 -10.00 12.40 -7.94
N ILE A 79 -10.61 13.10 -7.00
CA ILE A 79 -9.96 13.67 -5.82
C ILE A 79 -10.29 12.81 -4.61
N PHE A 80 -9.26 12.40 -3.88
CA PHE A 80 -9.37 11.58 -2.68
C PHE A 80 -8.56 12.19 -1.54
N TYR A 81 -8.75 11.65 -0.35
CA TYR A 81 -7.86 11.82 0.77
C TYR A 81 -7.36 10.45 1.26
N SER A 82 -6.07 10.10 1.03
CA SER A 82 -5.49 8.81 1.45
C SER A 82 -6.09 7.59 0.73
N CYS A 83 -6.18 7.64 -0.59
CA CYS A 83 -6.99 6.79 -1.46
C CYS A 83 -6.58 5.30 -1.57
N SER A 84 -5.53 4.85 -0.90
CA SER A 84 -4.96 3.50 -1.18
C SER A 84 -5.94 2.36 -0.94
N GLU A 85 -6.77 2.43 0.14
CA GLU A 85 -7.77 1.41 0.45
C GLU A 85 -9.01 1.56 -0.44
N ASP A 86 -9.40 2.80 -0.77
CA ASP A 86 -10.51 3.10 -1.68
C ASP A 86 -10.26 2.53 -3.07
N LEU A 87 -9.04 2.73 -3.61
CA LEU A 87 -8.68 2.17 -4.92
C LEU A 87 -8.73 0.65 -4.93
N GLU A 88 -8.30 -0.01 -3.84
CA GLU A 88 -8.39 -1.48 -3.70
C GLU A 88 -9.85 -1.94 -3.75
N VAL A 89 -10.72 -1.31 -2.97
CA VAL A 89 -12.13 -1.68 -2.86
C VAL A 89 -12.91 -1.38 -4.15
N LEU A 90 -12.67 -0.22 -4.75
CA LEU A 90 -13.28 0.17 -6.03
C LEU A 90 -12.82 -0.74 -7.17
N TYR A 91 -11.52 -1.10 -7.22
CA TYR A 91 -11.02 -2.05 -8.20
C TYR A 91 -11.66 -3.44 -8.04
N GLN A 92 -11.76 -3.93 -6.81
CA GLN A 92 -12.41 -5.23 -6.52
C GLN A 92 -13.88 -5.25 -6.97
N ARG A 93 -14.62 -4.15 -6.79
CA ARG A 93 -16.07 -4.09 -7.09
C ARG A 93 -16.37 -3.72 -8.53
N CYS A 94 -15.59 -2.83 -9.14
CA CYS A 94 -15.85 -2.28 -10.48
C CYS A 94 -14.89 -2.82 -11.55
N ASN A 95 -13.81 -3.50 -11.15
CA ASN A 95 -12.71 -3.96 -12.04
C ASN A 95 -12.09 -2.82 -12.87
N VAL A 96 -12.12 -1.61 -12.33
CA VAL A 96 -11.58 -0.38 -12.94
C VAL A 96 -10.86 0.42 -11.88
N ILE A 97 -9.73 1.02 -12.24
CA ILE A 97 -8.97 1.91 -11.38
C ILE A 97 -9.32 3.35 -11.76
N PRO A 98 -9.83 4.17 -10.81
CA PRO A 98 -10.06 5.59 -11.08
C PRO A 98 -8.80 6.29 -11.57
N THR A 99 -8.89 7.04 -12.69
CA THR A 99 -7.76 7.78 -13.24
C THR A 99 -8.26 8.94 -14.12
N PRO A 100 -7.60 10.13 -14.11
CA PRO A 100 -6.50 10.52 -13.23
C PRO A 100 -6.96 10.77 -11.80
N ILE A 101 -6.11 10.47 -10.82
CA ILE A 101 -6.38 10.74 -9.40
C ILE A 101 -5.56 11.91 -8.86
N PHE A 102 -6.06 12.54 -7.79
CA PHE A 102 -5.34 13.49 -6.96
C PHE A 102 -5.59 13.15 -5.49
N ASP A 103 -4.53 12.82 -4.76
CA ASP A 103 -4.60 12.51 -3.34
C ASP A 103 -4.23 13.74 -2.51
N CYS A 104 -5.20 14.29 -1.77
CA CYS A 104 -5.02 15.50 -0.97
C CYS A 104 -4.04 15.27 0.19
N GLN A 105 -3.89 14.05 0.72
CA GLN A 105 -2.94 13.76 1.78
C GLN A 105 -1.49 13.85 1.24
N ILE A 106 -1.23 13.25 0.08
CA ILE A 106 0.06 13.36 -0.60
C ILE A 106 0.35 14.83 -0.92
N ALA A 107 -0.61 15.53 -1.53
CA ALA A 107 -0.47 16.93 -1.90
C ALA A 107 -0.16 17.83 -0.71
N ALA A 108 -0.84 17.63 0.42
CA ALA A 108 -0.62 18.37 1.67
C ALA A 108 0.80 18.21 2.20
N ALA A 109 1.34 17.00 2.15
CA ALA A 109 2.71 16.72 2.58
C ALA A 109 3.77 17.46 1.75
N PHE A 110 3.50 17.70 0.44
CA PHE A 110 4.41 18.48 -0.43
C PHE A 110 4.31 19.99 -0.26
N VAL A 111 3.36 20.47 0.50
CA VAL A 111 3.25 21.90 0.84
C VAL A 111 3.59 22.21 2.30
N GLY A 112 4.06 21.21 3.08
CA GLY A 112 4.53 21.37 4.44
C GLY A 112 3.50 21.00 5.51
N HIS A 113 2.37 20.37 5.15
CA HIS A 113 1.41 19.84 6.12
C HIS A 113 1.76 18.39 6.48
N GLN A 114 1.85 18.10 7.79
CA GLN A 114 2.21 16.75 8.25
C GLN A 114 1.11 15.72 7.96
N PHE A 115 1.51 14.50 7.60
CA PHE A 115 0.61 13.37 7.36
C PHE A 115 -0.29 13.00 8.57
N ALA A 116 0.12 13.34 9.80
CA ALA A 116 -0.53 12.89 11.02
C ALA A 116 -1.88 13.54 11.34
N GLY A 117 -2.28 14.58 10.58
CA GLY A 117 -3.47 15.38 10.92
C GLY A 117 -4.81 14.77 10.51
N GLY A 118 -4.83 13.74 9.65
CA GLY A 118 -6.06 13.23 9.04
C GLY A 118 -6.79 14.27 8.18
N TYR A 119 -7.90 13.85 7.55
CA TYR A 119 -8.72 14.73 6.71
C TYR A 119 -9.25 15.94 7.47
N GLN A 120 -9.85 15.71 8.65
CA GLN A 120 -10.42 16.78 9.48
C GLN A 120 -9.35 17.81 9.88
N GLY A 121 -8.14 17.34 10.22
CA GLY A 121 -7.02 18.23 10.56
C GLY A 121 -6.56 19.07 9.38
N LEU A 122 -6.56 18.52 8.17
CA LEU A 122 -6.22 19.25 6.96
C LEU A 122 -7.28 20.30 6.60
N VAL A 123 -8.57 19.95 6.68
CA VAL A 123 -9.68 20.89 6.48
C VAL A 123 -9.59 22.05 7.47
N ALA A 124 -9.40 21.74 8.76
CA ALA A 124 -9.26 22.77 9.80
C ALA A 124 -8.06 23.70 9.55
N ALA A 125 -6.91 23.15 9.16
CA ALA A 125 -5.70 23.92 8.92
C ALA A 125 -5.74 24.77 7.64
N MET A 126 -6.44 24.31 6.61
CA MET A 126 -6.46 24.95 5.30
C MET A 126 -7.65 25.89 5.10
N MET A 127 -8.79 25.59 5.74
CA MET A 127 -10.08 26.26 5.48
C MET A 127 -10.70 26.87 6.73
N GLU A 128 -10.09 26.68 7.90
CA GLU A 128 -10.60 27.16 9.20
C GLU A 128 -11.99 26.60 9.56
N VAL A 129 -12.32 25.40 9.00
CA VAL A 129 -13.58 24.69 9.25
C VAL A 129 -13.32 23.55 10.21
N GLN A 130 -14.17 23.42 11.24
CA GLN A 130 -14.13 22.31 12.19
C GLN A 130 -15.20 21.29 11.81
N LEU A 131 -14.78 20.10 11.38
CA LEU A 131 -15.69 18.98 11.09
C LEU A 131 -16.14 18.29 12.38
N SER A 132 -17.31 17.69 12.34
CA SER A 132 -17.90 16.99 13.47
C SER A 132 -17.10 15.72 13.80
N LYS A 133 -17.01 15.36 15.09
CA LYS A 133 -16.40 14.09 15.51
C LYS A 133 -17.47 13.00 15.50
N HIS A 134 -17.60 12.31 14.42
CA HIS A 134 -18.49 11.15 14.32
C HIS A 134 -17.78 9.84 14.70
N SER A 135 -18.56 8.82 15.05
CA SER A 135 -18.03 7.47 15.26
C SER A 135 -17.82 6.79 13.90
N THR A 136 -16.57 6.66 13.49
CA THR A 136 -16.18 6.02 12.21
C THR A 136 -16.33 4.50 12.19
N ARG A 137 -16.50 3.87 13.38
CA ARG A 137 -16.56 2.40 13.51
C ARG A 137 -17.98 1.90 13.54
N THR A 138 -18.70 2.04 12.46
CA THR A 138 -20.06 1.53 12.29
C THR A 138 -20.11 0.45 11.21
N ASP A 139 -21.18 -0.34 11.20
CA ASP A 139 -21.38 -1.36 10.17
C ASP A 139 -22.06 -0.73 8.94
N TRP A 140 -21.25 -0.38 7.96
CA TRP A 140 -21.67 0.23 6.70
C TRP A 140 -22.45 -0.70 5.76
N THR A 141 -22.53 -1.99 6.10
CA THR A 141 -23.30 -2.96 5.32
C THR A 141 -24.77 -3.07 5.76
N LYS A 142 -25.13 -2.50 6.92
CA LYS A 142 -26.50 -2.46 7.40
C LYS A 142 -27.36 -1.45 6.65
N ARG A 143 -28.65 -1.78 6.52
CA ARG A 143 -29.65 -0.88 5.91
C ARG A 143 -30.90 -0.80 6.82
N PRO A 144 -31.54 0.37 6.90
CA PRO A 144 -31.09 1.68 6.34
C PRO A 144 -29.86 2.22 7.08
N LEU A 145 -29.09 3.10 6.41
CA LEU A 145 -28.05 3.90 7.08
C LEU A 145 -28.71 4.91 8.04
N SER A 146 -28.03 5.22 9.15
CA SER A 146 -28.49 6.24 10.07
C SER A 146 -28.26 7.65 9.54
N GLU A 147 -28.99 8.64 10.07
CA GLU A 147 -28.77 10.05 9.73
C GLU A 147 -27.33 10.48 9.99
N GLU A 148 -26.75 10.05 11.14
CA GLU A 148 -25.35 10.32 11.47
C GLU A 148 -24.37 9.75 10.44
N GLN A 149 -24.65 8.53 9.91
CA GLN A 149 -23.82 7.94 8.84
C GLN A 149 -23.93 8.74 7.55
N LEU A 150 -25.13 9.21 7.19
CA LEU A 150 -25.32 10.00 5.98
C LEU A 150 -24.68 11.39 6.09
N GLU A 151 -24.75 12.03 7.26
CA GLU A 151 -24.07 13.31 7.51
C GLU A 151 -22.56 13.15 7.47
N TYR A 152 -22.01 12.16 8.15
CA TYR A 152 -20.58 11.81 8.10
C TYR A 152 -20.09 11.58 6.67
N ALA A 153 -20.82 10.77 5.90
CA ALA A 153 -20.47 10.46 4.51
C ALA A 153 -20.46 11.69 3.58
N VAL A 154 -21.26 12.70 3.85
CA VAL A 154 -21.21 13.97 3.12
C VAL A 154 -19.98 14.78 3.55
N GLU A 155 -19.73 14.88 4.87
CA GLU A 155 -18.57 15.64 5.39
C GLU A 155 -17.25 15.15 4.82
N ASP A 156 -17.08 13.82 4.59
CA ASP A 156 -15.84 13.23 4.07
C ASP A 156 -15.50 13.64 2.62
N VAL A 157 -16.48 14.09 1.86
CA VAL A 157 -16.24 14.53 0.47
C VAL A 157 -16.51 16.02 0.21
N GLU A 158 -17.18 16.71 1.15
CA GLU A 158 -17.62 18.10 0.96
C GLU A 158 -16.46 19.05 0.65
N TYR A 159 -15.33 18.85 1.30
CA TYR A 159 -14.19 19.77 1.18
C TYR A 159 -13.08 19.27 0.24
N LEU A 160 -13.23 18.10 -0.41
CA LEU A 160 -12.16 17.54 -1.26
C LEU A 160 -11.83 18.43 -2.46
N ILE A 161 -12.85 18.90 -3.19
CA ILE A 161 -12.65 19.77 -4.36
C ILE A 161 -12.03 21.12 -3.97
N PRO A 162 -12.54 21.85 -2.98
CA PRO A 162 -11.91 23.08 -2.49
C PRO A 162 -10.47 22.86 -2.00
N LEU A 163 -10.20 21.79 -1.25
CA LEU A 163 -8.85 21.43 -0.80
C LEU A 163 -7.90 21.18 -1.97
N CYS A 164 -8.34 20.40 -2.96
CA CYS A 164 -7.55 20.14 -4.17
C CYS A 164 -7.16 21.43 -4.88
N ASN A 165 -8.09 22.37 -5.04
CA ASN A 165 -7.83 23.66 -5.66
C ASN A 165 -6.77 24.45 -4.89
N MET A 166 -6.92 24.56 -3.55
CA MET A 166 -5.97 25.28 -2.69
C MET A 166 -4.59 24.63 -2.69
N LEU A 167 -4.53 23.31 -2.61
CA LEU A 167 -3.27 22.53 -2.63
C LEU A 167 -2.58 22.66 -3.99
N THR A 168 -3.34 22.56 -5.08
CA THR A 168 -2.81 22.70 -6.45
C THR A 168 -2.17 24.08 -6.65
N GLU A 169 -2.78 25.14 -6.17
CA GLU A 169 -2.22 26.48 -6.24
C GLU A 169 -0.90 26.60 -5.45
N LYS A 170 -0.87 26.08 -4.21
CA LYS A 170 0.35 26.06 -3.39
C LYS A 170 1.46 25.22 -4.04
N LEU A 171 1.12 24.06 -4.61
CA LEU A 171 2.05 23.17 -5.31
C LEU A 171 2.64 23.84 -6.57
N ARG A 172 1.83 24.55 -7.35
CA ARG A 172 2.30 25.33 -8.51
C ARG A 172 3.30 26.40 -8.09
N LYS A 173 3.02 27.15 -7.03
CA LYS A 173 3.94 28.16 -6.48
C LYS A 173 5.27 27.55 -6.05
N LYS A 174 5.25 26.33 -5.46
CA LYS A 174 6.44 25.56 -5.06
C LYS A 174 7.08 24.75 -6.21
N ARG A 175 6.50 24.73 -7.41
CA ARG A 175 6.91 23.92 -8.58
C ARG A 175 6.96 22.40 -8.28
N ARG A 176 6.00 21.91 -7.48
CA ARG A 176 5.92 20.51 -7.02
C ARG A 176 4.68 19.76 -7.51
N LEU A 177 3.82 20.39 -8.32
CA LEU A 177 2.60 19.74 -8.79
C LEU A 177 2.89 18.44 -9.52
N LYS A 178 3.88 18.45 -10.41
CA LYS A 178 4.28 17.25 -11.16
C LYS A 178 4.75 16.10 -10.26
N TRP A 179 5.39 16.38 -9.14
CA TRP A 179 5.81 15.35 -8.18
C TRP A 179 4.61 14.63 -7.55
N VAL A 180 3.56 15.40 -7.24
CA VAL A 180 2.31 14.83 -6.70
C VAL A 180 1.57 14.03 -7.77
N GLU A 181 1.46 14.54 -9.00
CA GLU A 181 0.86 13.81 -10.13
C GLU A 181 1.56 12.48 -10.39
N ASP A 182 2.90 12.46 -10.38
CA ASP A 182 3.69 11.23 -10.58
C ASP A 182 3.41 10.22 -9.46
N LEU A 183 3.38 10.66 -8.20
CA LEU A 183 3.06 9.78 -7.07
C LEU A 183 1.63 9.26 -7.10
N CYS A 184 0.67 10.12 -7.43
CA CYS A 184 -0.72 9.71 -7.62
C CYS A 184 -0.84 8.68 -8.76
N GLY A 185 -0.10 8.90 -9.87
CA GLY A 185 -0.02 7.94 -10.95
C GLY A 185 0.54 6.57 -10.53
N GLU A 186 1.53 6.55 -9.62
CA GLU A 186 2.06 5.30 -9.07
C GLU A 186 1.01 4.51 -8.25
N LEU A 187 0.02 5.16 -7.64
CA LEU A 187 -1.04 4.49 -6.88
C LEU A 187 -2.03 3.77 -7.79
N THR A 188 -2.14 4.17 -9.05
CA THR A 188 -3.02 3.54 -10.04
C THR A 188 -2.39 2.33 -10.74
N ASP A 189 -1.20 1.89 -10.32
CA ASP A 189 -0.59 0.66 -10.83
C ASP A 189 -1.40 -0.57 -10.35
N SER A 190 -1.98 -1.31 -11.30
CA SER A 190 -2.76 -2.51 -11.05
C SER A 190 -2.00 -3.59 -10.27
N ALA A 191 -0.67 -3.66 -10.42
CA ALA A 191 0.19 -4.58 -9.68
C ALA A 191 0.17 -4.30 -8.15
N ARG A 192 -0.15 -3.08 -7.72
CA ARG A 192 -0.32 -2.74 -6.30
C ARG A 192 -1.66 -3.22 -5.75
N LEU A 193 -2.70 -3.21 -6.57
CA LEU A 193 -4.08 -3.57 -6.18
C LEU A 193 -4.33 -5.08 -6.27
N THR A 194 -3.54 -5.80 -7.06
CA THR A 194 -3.56 -7.27 -7.17
C THR A 194 -2.21 -7.86 -6.75
N PRO A 195 -1.88 -7.84 -5.46
CA PRO A 195 -0.57 -8.29 -5.01
C PRO A 195 -0.35 -9.77 -5.31
N ASP A 196 0.83 -10.10 -5.86
CA ASP A 196 1.26 -11.47 -6.12
C ASP A 196 1.30 -12.29 -4.82
N PRO A 197 0.51 -13.37 -4.70
CA PRO A 197 0.52 -14.25 -3.53
C PRO A 197 1.91 -14.76 -3.15
N SER A 198 2.80 -14.96 -4.13
CA SER A 198 4.17 -15.42 -3.90
C SER A 198 5.06 -14.42 -3.16
N GLN A 199 4.64 -13.15 -3.03
CA GLN A 199 5.40 -12.10 -2.35
C GLN A 199 4.95 -11.85 -0.90
N PHE A 200 3.83 -12.42 -0.47
CA PHE A 200 3.29 -12.18 0.88
C PHE A 200 4.23 -12.61 2.01
N TYR A 201 5.03 -13.66 1.81
CA TYR A 201 6.01 -14.10 2.79
C TYR A 201 6.96 -12.98 3.23
N LYS A 202 7.24 -12.00 2.37
CA LYS A 202 8.11 -10.84 2.67
C LYS A 202 7.55 -9.91 3.74
N ARG A 203 6.23 -9.98 4.00
CA ARG A 203 5.52 -9.16 5.00
C ARG A 203 5.55 -9.78 6.40
N LEU A 204 5.91 -11.06 6.52
CA LEU A 204 5.96 -11.74 7.81
C LEU A 204 7.25 -11.34 8.57
N LYS A 205 7.09 -10.92 9.83
CA LYS A 205 8.20 -10.46 10.69
C LYS A 205 9.33 -11.50 10.85
N GLN A 206 8.98 -12.79 10.77
CA GLN A 206 9.93 -13.88 10.95
C GLN A 206 10.71 -14.25 9.68
N SER A 207 10.26 -13.82 8.50
CA SER A 207 10.87 -14.19 7.22
C SER A 207 12.38 -13.90 7.15
N PRO A 208 12.88 -12.74 7.62
CA PRO A 208 14.32 -12.48 7.59
C PRO A 208 15.17 -13.39 8.48
N SER A 209 14.55 -14.07 9.46
CA SER A 209 15.27 -14.95 10.40
C SER A 209 15.38 -16.39 9.92
N LEU A 210 14.60 -16.78 8.90
CA LEU A 210 14.55 -18.16 8.43
C LEU A 210 15.76 -18.52 7.56
N PRO A 211 16.29 -19.77 7.69
CA PRO A 211 17.20 -20.33 6.70
C PRO A 211 16.57 -20.34 5.31
N ILE A 212 17.40 -20.32 4.28
CA ILE A 212 16.92 -20.12 2.89
C ILE A 212 15.93 -21.19 2.41
N ARG A 213 16.08 -22.46 2.84
CA ARG A 213 15.11 -23.53 2.51
C ARG A 213 13.79 -23.35 3.25
N GLU A 214 13.82 -22.98 4.53
CA GLU A 214 12.61 -22.66 5.28
C GLU A 214 11.92 -21.43 4.70
N LEU A 215 12.70 -20.46 4.19
CA LEU A 215 12.15 -19.29 3.50
C LEU A 215 11.45 -19.67 2.18
N ALA A 216 12.00 -20.64 1.42
CA ALA A 216 11.33 -21.18 0.23
C ALA A 216 10.00 -21.89 0.58
N MET A 217 9.99 -22.66 1.68
CA MET A 217 8.75 -23.25 2.18
C MET A 217 7.74 -22.17 2.58
N LEU A 218 8.19 -21.16 3.33
CA LEU A 218 7.33 -20.05 3.75
C LEU A 218 6.73 -19.31 2.55
N GLN A 219 7.52 -19.05 1.51
CA GLN A 219 7.05 -18.42 0.27
C GLN A 219 5.89 -19.20 -0.35
N ARG A 220 6.06 -20.51 -0.55
CA ARG A 220 5.04 -21.36 -1.18
C ARG A 220 3.82 -21.59 -0.28
N LEU A 221 4.03 -21.77 1.02
CA LEU A 221 2.93 -21.93 1.98
C LEU A 221 2.13 -20.62 2.15
N CYS A 222 2.78 -19.46 2.11
CA CYS A 222 2.07 -18.17 2.07
C CYS A 222 1.25 -18.03 0.80
N ALA A 223 1.81 -18.34 -0.36
CA ALA A 223 1.08 -18.29 -1.64
C ALA A 223 -0.13 -19.24 -1.63
N TRP A 224 0.04 -20.46 -1.13
CA TRP A 224 -1.07 -21.40 -0.95
C TRP A 224 -2.16 -20.82 -0.04
N ARG A 225 -1.78 -20.29 1.14
CA ARG A 225 -2.73 -19.71 2.08
C ARG A 225 -3.49 -18.54 1.48
N GLU A 226 -2.82 -17.63 0.75
CA GLU A 226 -3.47 -16.50 0.09
C GLU A 226 -4.50 -16.99 -0.93
N ASN A 227 -4.14 -17.96 -1.78
CA ASN A 227 -5.06 -18.54 -2.76
C ASN A 227 -6.28 -19.19 -2.09
N GLU A 228 -6.08 -19.95 -1.00
CA GLU A 228 -7.17 -20.54 -0.21
C GLU A 228 -8.07 -19.45 0.42
N ALA A 229 -7.47 -18.39 0.94
CA ALA A 229 -8.19 -17.27 1.53
C ALA A 229 -9.03 -16.52 0.48
N MET A 230 -8.45 -16.21 -0.69
CA MET A 230 -9.14 -15.60 -1.83
C MET A 230 -10.30 -16.47 -2.32
N GLN A 231 -10.05 -17.77 -2.51
CA GLN A 231 -11.02 -18.70 -3.06
C GLN A 231 -12.23 -18.90 -2.14
N ARG A 232 -12.01 -18.84 -0.82
CA ARG A 232 -13.07 -19.00 0.20
C ARG A 232 -13.67 -17.67 0.64
N ASP A 233 -13.11 -16.57 0.19
CA ASP A 233 -13.36 -15.23 0.74
C ASP A 233 -13.27 -15.19 2.27
N TRP A 234 -12.20 -15.77 2.82
CA TRP A 234 -11.95 -15.84 4.26
C TRP A 234 -10.72 -15.03 4.66
N PRO A 235 -10.71 -14.40 5.84
CA PRO A 235 -9.50 -13.80 6.37
C PRO A 235 -8.36 -14.81 6.43
N ARG A 236 -7.15 -14.40 6.04
CA ARG A 236 -5.94 -15.26 6.01
C ARG A 236 -5.75 -16.09 7.28
N ASN A 237 -5.94 -15.42 8.42
CA ASN A 237 -5.76 -16.06 9.74
C ASN A 237 -6.82 -17.11 10.06
N PHE A 238 -7.96 -17.10 9.35
CA PHE A 238 -8.99 -18.14 9.48
C PHE A 238 -8.59 -19.41 8.73
N VAL A 239 -7.79 -19.28 7.68
CA VAL A 239 -7.19 -20.41 7.00
C VAL A 239 -6.04 -20.96 7.84
N VAL A 240 -4.96 -20.17 7.98
CA VAL A 240 -3.78 -20.53 8.81
C VAL A 240 -3.08 -19.23 9.26
N SER A 241 -2.76 -19.14 10.55
CA SER A 241 -2.04 -17.98 11.08
C SER A 241 -0.56 -17.95 10.64
N ASP A 242 0.05 -16.75 10.67
CA ASP A 242 1.48 -16.57 10.35
C ASP A 242 2.38 -17.44 11.24
N ALA A 243 2.08 -17.55 12.54
CA ALA A 243 2.83 -18.35 13.48
C ALA A 243 2.83 -19.84 13.12
N VAL A 244 1.68 -20.35 12.66
CA VAL A 244 1.54 -21.74 12.22
C VAL A 244 2.31 -22.00 10.93
N LEU A 245 2.29 -21.08 9.94
CA LEU A 245 3.11 -21.22 8.74
C LEU A 245 4.61 -21.30 9.06
N VAL A 246 5.09 -20.42 9.95
CA VAL A 246 6.49 -20.45 10.40
C VAL A 246 6.82 -21.76 11.14
N SER A 247 5.88 -22.26 11.95
CA SER A 247 6.04 -23.55 12.64
C SER A 247 6.13 -24.73 11.65
N MET A 248 5.32 -24.73 10.58
CA MET A 248 5.41 -25.71 9.51
C MET A 248 6.80 -25.70 8.84
N CYS A 249 7.33 -24.50 8.55
CA CYS A 249 8.66 -24.37 7.94
C CYS A 249 9.78 -24.92 8.84
N ARG A 250 9.70 -24.70 10.16
CA ARG A 250 10.71 -25.15 11.12
C ARG A 250 10.62 -26.63 11.44
N LEU A 251 9.39 -27.15 11.62
CA LEU A 251 9.15 -28.54 12.01
C LEU A 251 9.16 -29.50 10.82
N GLN A 252 8.92 -29.02 9.62
CA GLN A 252 8.96 -29.77 8.35
C GLN A 252 8.22 -31.12 8.43
N PRO A 253 6.92 -31.14 8.77
CA PRO A 253 6.16 -32.35 8.92
C PRO A 253 6.15 -33.17 7.61
N SER A 254 6.39 -34.49 7.70
CA SER A 254 6.38 -35.44 6.58
C SER A 254 5.13 -36.29 6.54
N SER A 255 4.25 -36.19 7.53
CA SER A 255 3.01 -36.94 7.62
C SER A 255 1.86 -36.15 8.20
N LYS A 256 0.62 -36.55 7.88
CA LYS A 256 -0.60 -35.95 8.44
C LYS A 256 -0.62 -35.99 9.97
N ALA A 257 -0.06 -37.06 10.58
CA ALA A 257 0.03 -37.17 12.03
C ALA A 257 0.98 -36.13 12.63
N GLN A 258 2.10 -35.82 12.00
CA GLN A 258 3.00 -34.75 12.43
C GLN A 258 2.39 -33.39 12.20
N LEU A 259 1.73 -33.17 11.06
CA LEU A 259 1.03 -31.93 10.74
C LEU A 259 -0.06 -31.62 11.78
N SER A 260 -0.83 -32.61 12.22
CA SER A 260 -1.89 -32.47 13.24
C SER A 260 -1.38 -32.08 14.63
N ARG A 261 -0.08 -32.26 14.91
CA ARG A 261 0.56 -31.89 16.18
C ARG A 261 1.01 -30.42 16.23
N ILE A 262 0.96 -29.71 15.09
CA ILE A 262 1.36 -28.30 15.05
C ILE A 262 0.31 -27.48 15.82
N SER A 263 0.77 -26.83 16.88
CA SER A 263 -0.10 -25.98 17.71
C SER A 263 -0.72 -24.85 16.90
N GLY A 264 -2.02 -24.65 17.05
CA GLY A 264 -2.77 -23.62 16.35
C GLY A 264 -3.23 -23.99 14.93
N LEU A 265 -2.84 -25.14 14.40
CA LEU A 265 -3.37 -25.64 13.12
C LEU A 265 -4.73 -26.31 13.35
N HIS A 266 -5.78 -25.76 12.73
CA HIS A 266 -7.14 -26.25 12.93
C HIS A 266 -7.33 -27.64 12.28
N PRO A 267 -7.98 -28.64 12.97
CA PRO A 267 -8.18 -29.98 12.45
C PRO A 267 -8.90 -30.06 11.10
N VAL A 268 -9.77 -29.08 10.79
CA VAL A 268 -10.45 -28.96 9.49
C VAL A 268 -9.44 -28.73 8.38
N GLU A 269 -8.46 -27.83 8.60
CA GLU A 269 -7.42 -27.55 7.61
C GLU A 269 -6.48 -28.76 7.41
N VAL A 270 -6.17 -29.50 8.47
CA VAL A 270 -5.43 -30.77 8.36
C VAL A 270 -6.20 -31.78 7.51
N ARG A 271 -7.52 -31.92 7.70
CA ARG A 271 -8.33 -32.84 6.89
C ARG A 271 -8.39 -32.44 5.43
N ARG A 272 -8.54 -31.14 5.15
CA ARG A 272 -8.76 -30.60 3.82
C ARG A 272 -7.48 -30.47 3.02
N ASN A 273 -6.41 -29.98 3.64
CA ASN A 273 -5.23 -29.48 2.95
C ASN A 273 -3.94 -30.22 3.29
N SER A 274 -3.99 -31.30 4.10
CA SER A 274 -2.76 -32.01 4.50
C SER A 274 -1.91 -32.47 3.32
N LYS A 275 -2.52 -33.00 2.26
CA LYS A 275 -1.78 -33.43 1.08
C LYS A 275 -1.03 -32.26 0.43
N CYS A 276 -1.73 -31.17 0.11
CA CYS A 276 -1.13 -30.00 -0.52
C CYS A 276 0.00 -29.41 0.33
N ILE A 277 -0.21 -29.27 1.65
CA ILE A 277 0.81 -28.72 2.57
C ILE A 277 2.06 -29.62 2.60
N LEU A 278 1.87 -30.94 2.71
CA LEU A 278 2.98 -31.90 2.75
C LEU A 278 3.73 -31.96 1.43
N ASP A 279 3.04 -31.91 0.30
CA ASP A 279 3.65 -31.85 -1.03
C ASP A 279 4.51 -30.57 -1.18
N ILE A 280 4.01 -29.39 -0.77
CA ILE A 280 4.77 -28.12 -0.78
C ILE A 280 6.05 -28.26 0.05
N ILE A 281 5.98 -28.84 1.25
CA ILE A 281 7.14 -29.01 2.13
C ILE A 281 8.17 -29.94 1.50
N SER A 282 7.72 -31.09 1.00
CA SER A 282 8.57 -32.10 0.33
C SER A 282 9.27 -31.50 -0.90
N ASP A 283 8.51 -30.84 -1.77
CA ASP A 283 9.05 -30.20 -2.97
C ASP A 283 10.13 -29.16 -2.61
N CYS A 284 9.89 -28.34 -1.56
CA CYS A 284 10.87 -27.35 -1.13
C CYS A 284 12.16 -27.98 -0.56
N GLN A 285 12.06 -29.16 0.06
CA GLN A 285 13.26 -29.89 0.52
C GLN A 285 14.12 -30.40 -0.64
N ALA A 286 13.49 -30.74 -1.76
CA ALA A 286 14.16 -31.24 -2.97
C ALA A 286 14.65 -30.14 -3.91
N LEU A 287 14.30 -28.85 -3.67
CA LEU A 287 14.66 -27.75 -4.56
C LEU A 287 16.18 -27.61 -4.74
N PRO A 288 16.65 -27.48 -5.99
CA PRO A 288 18.04 -27.08 -6.27
C PRO A 288 18.38 -25.72 -5.66
N VAL A 289 19.63 -25.52 -5.24
CA VAL A 289 20.07 -24.26 -4.60
C VAL A 289 19.81 -23.03 -5.48
N ARG A 290 19.92 -23.16 -6.78
CA ARG A 290 19.67 -22.09 -7.76
C ARG A 290 18.19 -21.60 -7.81
N GLU A 291 17.25 -22.41 -7.33
CA GLU A 291 15.82 -22.11 -7.34
C GLU A 291 15.32 -21.61 -5.98
N LEU A 292 16.21 -21.57 -4.99
CA LEU A 292 15.88 -21.02 -3.68
C LEU A 292 15.76 -19.48 -3.76
N PRO A 293 14.84 -18.87 -3.00
CA PRO A 293 14.70 -17.43 -2.95
C PRO A 293 15.97 -16.76 -2.43
N GLU A 294 16.17 -15.51 -2.74
CA GLU A 294 17.23 -14.74 -2.12
C GLU A 294 17.01 -14.64 -0.60
N SER A 295 18.10 -14.79 0.16
CA SER A 295 18.04 -14.68 1.62
C SER A 295 17.54 -13.30 2.03
N MET A 296 16.46 -13.26 2.80
CA MET A 296 15.97 -12.05 3.44
C MET A 296 16.71 -11.69 4.72
N ARG A 297 17.63 -12.57 5.18
CA ARG A 297 18.53 -12.17 6.25
C ARG A 297 19.25 -10.92 5.77
N HIS A 298 18.76 -9.78 6.25
CA HIS A 298 19.60 -8.60 6.21
C HIS A 298 20.95 -9.07 6.75
N ARG A 299 22.00 -9.03 5.92
CA ARG A 299 23.37 -9.24 6.40
C ARG A 299 23.37 -8.53 7.73
N ARG A 300 23.57 -9.28 8.85
CA ARG A 300 23.57 -8.74 10.22
C ARG A 300 24.11 -7.35 10.10
N SER A 301 23.32 -6.33 10.45
CA SER A 301 23.71 -4.96 10.21
C SER A 301 25.05 -4.77 10.89
N THR A 302 26.12 -4.90 10.12
CA THR A 302 27.45 -4.69 10.67
C THR A 302 27.47 -3.26 11.16
N PRO A 303 28.20 -2.94 12.21
CA PRO A 303 28.35 -1.55 12.65
C PRO A 303 28.66 -0.60 11.49
N ALA A 304 29.48 -1.06 10.53
CA ALA A 304 29.80 -0.32 9.31
C ALA A 304 28.59 -0.13 8.39
N PHE A 305 27.72 -1.14 8.20
CA PHE A 305 26.51 -0.98 7.40
C PHE A 305 25.54 0.02 8.06
N THR A 306 25.35 -0.09 9.37
CA THR A 306 24.50 0.83 10.13
C THR A 306 25.01 2.27 10.07
N ALA A 307 26.32 2.48 10.22
CA ALA A 307 26.94 3.79 10.11
C ALA A 307 26.77 4.41 8.72
N ASN A 308 26.96 3.61 7.65
CA ASN A 308 26.77 4.06 6.27
C ASN A 308 25.30 4.35 5.96
N LEU A 309 24.38 3.52 6.42
CA LEU A 309 22.94 3.79 6.27
C LEU A 309 22.54 5.10 6.99
N ARG A 310 23.14 5.39 8.15
CA ARG A 310 22.93 6.65 8.84
C ARG A 310 23.41 7.84 8.01
N ARG A 311 24.59 7.76 7.39
CA ARG A 311 25.11 8.81 6.49
C ARG A 311 24.13 9.09 5.33
N LEU A 312 23.58 8.04 4.71
CA LEU A 312 22.56 8.22 3.65
C LEU A 312 21.28 8.89 4.19
N ARG A 313 20.84 8.50 5.39
CA ARG A 313 19.67 9.13 6.02
C ARG A 313 19.90 10.58 6.41
N ASP A 314 21.10 10.93 6.86
CA ASP A 314 21.44 12.30 7.20
C ASP A 314 21.36 13.21 5.96
N GLU A 315 21.79 12.73 4.78
CA GLU A 315 21.63 13.46 3.52
C GLU A 315 20.14 13.65 3.15
N VAL A 316 19.32 12.59 3.31
CA VAL A 316 17.86 12.69 3.06
C VAL A 316 17.21 13.67 4.03
N ASN A 317 17.60 13.68 5.30
CA ASN A 317 17.09 14.61 6.30
C ASN A 317 17.40 16.08 5.93
N LEU A 318 18.62 16.35 5.46
CA LEU A 318 18.99 17.70 5.00
C LEU A 318 18.08 18.18 3.86
N GLN A 319 17.81 17.31 2.88
CA GLN A 319 16.90 17.65 1.78
C GLN A 319 15.45 17.79 2.24
N ALA A 320 15.01 16.94 3.18
CA ALA A 320 13.68 16.98 3.76
C ALA A 320 13.42 18.30 4.50
N GLU A 321 14.37 18.73 5.32
CA GLU A 321 14.31 20.01 6.03
C GLU A 321 14.32 21.19 5.06
N ALA A 322 15.20 21.20 4.06
CA ALA A 322 15.30 22.27 3.07
C ALA A 322 14.01 22.41 2.22
N LEU A 323 13.34 21.30 1.96
CA LEU A 323 12.12 21.28 1.17
C LEU A 323 10.84 21.35 2.00
N ASP A 324 10.92 21.20 3.31
CA ASP A 324 9.76 21.05 4.20
C ASP A 324 8.82 19.91 3.71
N ILE A 325 9.42 18.73 3.50
CA ILE A 325 8.74 17.50 3.03
C ILE A 325 9.14 16.35 3.96
N PRO A 326 8.22 15.43 4.31
CA PRO A 326 8.56 14.24 5.08
C PRO A 326 9.66 13.40 4.43
N THR A 327 10.62 12.92 5.22
CA THR A 327 11.77 12.13 4.76
C THR A 327 11.37 10.87 3.99
N ASP A 328 10.31 10.19 4.44
CA ASP A 328 9.84 8.95 3.82
C ASP A 328 9.27 9.15 2.40
N LEU A 329 8.80 10.38 2.07
CA LEU A 329 8.39 10.74 0.71
C LEU A 329 9.59 10.96 -0.22
N ILE A 330 10.70 11.45 0.32
CA ILE A 330 11.92 11.70 -0.46
C ILE A 330 12.66 10.38 -0.69
N ALA A 331 12.89 9.61 0.37
CA ALA A 331 13.57 8.33 0.27
C ALA A 331 13.10 7.36 1.36
N PRO A 332 12.25 6.37 1.04
CA PRO A 332 11.87 5.34 1.99
C PRO A 332 13.10 4.60 2.52
N ARG A 333 13.10 4.27 3.80
CA ARG A 333 14.23 3.55 4.44
C ARG A 333 14.67 2.33 3.65
N ARG A 334 13.71 1.56 3.11
CA ARG A 334 13.99 0.36 2.32
C ARG A 334 14.80 0.67 1.06
N ALA A 335 14.48 1.74 0.36
CA ALA A 335 15.23 2.15 -0.83
C ALA A 335 16.70 2.49 -0.50
N LEU A 336 16.96 3.11 0.66
CA LEU A 336 18.33 3.37 1.13
C LEU A 336 19.08 2.08 1.49
N GLU A 337 18.39 1.13 2.13
CA GLU A 337 18.94 -0.18 2.47
C GLU A 337 19.27 -0.98 1.18
N ASP A 338 18.39 -0.98 0.19
CA ASP A 338 18.59 -1.67 -1.09
C ASP A 338 19.74 -1.04 -1.90
N LEU A 339 19.82 0.29 -1.95
CA LEU A 339 20.92 1.02 -2.60
C LEU A 339 22.28 0.66 -1.96
N LEU A 340 22.36 0.71 -0.64
CA LEU A 340 23.59 0.36 0.08
C LEU A 340 23.95 -1.12 -0.06
N ALA A 341 22.94 -2.01 -0.04
CA ALA A 341 23.14 -3.44 -0.21
C ALA A 341 23.67 -3.80 -1.61
N SER A 342 23.19 -3.13 -2.66
CA SER A 342 23.68 -3.31 -4.03
C SER A 342 25.18 -3.01 -4.12
N ALA A 343 25.60 -1.87 -3.60
CA ALA A 343 27.01 -1.46 -3.56
C ALA A 343 27.91 -2.42 -2.77
N VAL A 344 27.39 -2.95 -1.67
CA VAL A 344 28.11 -3.92 -0.84
C VAL A 344 28.25 -5.27 -1.54
N LYS A 345 27.25 -5.69 -2.34
CA LYS A 345 27.21 -6.98 -3.05
C LYS A 345 28.05 -6.96 -4.32
N THR A 346 27.91 -5.95 -5.16
CA THR A 346 28.49 -5.89 -6.49
C THR A 346 29.71 -4.97 -6.59
N GLY A 347 29.92 -4.06 -5.65
CA GLY A 347 30.91 -2.99 -5.74
C GLY A 347 30.41 -1.76 -6.51
N GLU A 348 29.26 -1.87 -7.18
CA GLU A 348 28.63 -0.79 -7.93
C GLU A 348 27.22 -0.56 -7.38
N PRO A 349 26.87 0.68 -6.96
CA PRO A 349 25.53 0.98 -6.49
C PRO A 349 24.53 0.99 -7.63
N THR A 350 23.39 0.33 -7.43
CA THR A 350 22.24 0.35 -8.32
C THR A 350 21.13 1.17 -7.71
N LEU A 351 20.68 2.22 -8.40
CA LEU A 351 19.60 3.08 -7.89
C LEU A 351 18.27 2.31 -7.89
N PRO A 352 17.59 2.18 -6.74
CA PRO A 352 16.24 1.64 -6.70
C PRO A 352 15.24 2.50 -7.47
N CYS A 353 14.20 1.87 -8.02
CA CYS A 353 13.17 2.59 -8.79
C CYS A 353 12.44 3.65 -7.95
N GLU A 354 12.31 3.42 -6.64
CA GLU A 354 11.74 4.37 -5.69
C GLU A 354 12.53 5.68 -5.57
N LEU A 355 13.78 5.72 -6.02
CA LEU A 355 14.62 6.93 -6.05
C LEU A 355 14.75 7.54 -7.46
N SER A 356 13.95 7.11 -8.41
CA SER A 356 13.88 7.64 -9.76
C SER A 356 12.98 8.89 -9.87
N GLY A 357 12.80 9.39 -11.11
CA GLY A 357 11.97 10.55 -11.37
C GLY A 357 12.49 11.80 -10.64
N TRP A 358 11.61 12.59 -10.06
CA TRP A 358 11.96 13.79 -9.32
C TRP A 358 12.90 13.55 -8.13
N ARG A 359 12.83 12.36 -7.52
CA ARG A 359 13.69 11.97 -6.39
C ARG A 359 15.15 11.81 -6.80
N LEU A 360 15.41 11.46 -8.06
CA LEU A 360 16.76 11.40 -8.60
C LEU A 360 17.47 12.77 -8.50
N ASP A 361 16.76 13.84 -8.88
CA ASP A 361 17.30 15.18 -8.85
C ASP A 361 17.40 15.76 -7.43
N VAL A 362 16.46 15.44 -6.56
CA VAL A 362 16.43 15.92 -5.18
C VAL A 362 17.53 15.29 -4.32
N VAL A 363 17.70 13.96 -4.41
CA VAL A 363 18.60 13.25 -3.51
C VAL A 363 19.31 12.07 -4.18
N GLY A 364 18.72 11.47 -5.22
CA GLY A 364 19.20 10.21 -5.80
C GLY A 364 20.62 10.28 -6.34
N LYS A 365 20.99 11.37 -7.05
CA LYS A 365 22.35 11.60 -7.56
C LYS A 365 23.37 11.63 -6.41
N ARG A 366 23.05 12.38 -5.34
CA ARG A 366 23.93 12.51 -4.17
C ARG A 366 24.05 11.19 -3.41
N LEU A 367 22.96 10.43 -3.27
CA LEU A 367 22.99 9.10 -2.65
C LEU A 367 23.84 8.11 -3.45
N LEU A 368 23.79 8.16 -4.79
CA LEU A 368 24.66 7.35 -5.64
C LEU A 368 26.13 7.69 -5.44
N GLU A 369 26.51 8.97 -5.40
CA GLU A 369 27.88 9.40 -5.13
C GLU A 369 28.38 8.87 -3.79
N LEU A 370 27.62 9.14 -2.70
CA LEU A 370 27.97 8.68 -1.36
C LEU A 370 28.12 7.15 -1.29
N THR A 371 27.23 6.43 -1.97
CA THR A 371 27.27 4.97 -1.97
C THR A 371 28.44 4.43 -2.77
N THR A 372 28.83 5.12 -3.86
CA THR A 372 30.03 4.80 -4.64
C THR A 372 31.30 5.02 -3.80
N GLU A 373 31.41 6.13 -3.07
CA GLU A 373 32.51 6.38 -2.13
C GLU A 373 32.64 5.26 -1.08
N ILE A 374 31.49 4.82 -0.51
CA ILE A 374 31.45 3.73 0.46
C ILE A 374 31.95 2.41 -0.15
N ALA A 375 31.53 2.09 -1.38
CA ALA A 375 31.99 0.89 -2.08
C ALA A 375 33.49 0.89 -2.34
N GLN A 376 34.04 2.03 -2.79
CA GLN A 376 35.47 2.21 -3.05
C GLN A 376 36.31 2.11 -1.76
N ALA A 377 35.86 2.76 -0.67
CA ALA A 377 36.56 2.70 0.61
C ALA A 377 36.65 1.24 1.11
N ARG A 378 35.54 0.48 0.99
CA ARG A 378 35.53 -0.93 1.35
C ARG A 378 36.46 -1.80 0.50
N ALA A 379 36.54 -1.52 -0.81
CA ALA A 379 37.45 -2.25 -1.70
C ALA A 379 38.94 -2.01 -1.33
N ARG A 380 39.29 -0.78 -0.92
CA ARG A 380 40.63 -0.44 -0.47
C ARG A 380 41.01 -1.16 0.85
N SER A 381 40.07 -1.18 1.85
CA SER A 381 40.31 -1.89 3.12
C SER A 381 40.53 -3.39 2.90
N LYS A 382 39.76 -4.05 2.04
CA LYS A 382 39.99 -5.46 1.73
C LYS A 382 41.35 -5.74 1.06
N LYS A 383 41.84 -4.83 0.22
CA LYS A 383 43.16 -4.98 -0.41
C LYS A 383 44.29 -4.83 0.59
N SER A 384 44.15 -3.93 1.56
CA SER A 384 45.18 -3.73 2.64
C SER A 384 45.26 -4.93 3.60
N GLU A 385 44.11 -5.54 3.96
CA GLU A 385 44.08 -6.76 4.78
C GLU A 385 44.76 -7.94 4.11
N VAL A 386 44.50 -8.18 2.82
CA VAL A 386 45.16 -9.25 2.03
C VAL A 386 46.65 -9.01 1.85
N SER A 387 47.11 -7.73 1.84
CA SER A 387 48.54 -7.38 1.71
C SER A 387 49.29 -7.48 3.03
N SER A 388 48.63 -7.45 4.18
CA SER A 388 49.23 -7.58 5.52
C SER A 388 49.31 -9.03 6.01
N GLU A 389 48.62 -9.96 5.34
CA GLU A 389 48.67 -11.42 5.64
C GLU A 389 49.71 -12.17 4.76
N LYS A 390 50.35 -11.47 3.82
CA LYS A 390 51.51 -11.99 3.03
C LYS A 390 52.81 -11.43 3.58
#